data_06ea0ce839b1ccfaca44a079f27e0a2e
#
_entry.id   06ea0ce839b1ccfaca44a079f27e0a2e
#
_cell.length_a   1.000
_cell.length_b   1.000
_cell.length_c   1.000
_cell.angle_alpha   90.00
_cell.angle_beta   90.00
_cell.angle_gamma   90.00
#
_symmetry.space_group_name_H-M   'P 1'
#
loop_
_entity.id
_entity.type
_entity.pdbx_description
1 polymer ?
#
loop_
_entity_poly.entity_id
_entity_poly.type
_entity_poly.pdbx_seq_one_letter_code
_entity_poly.pdbx_strand_id
1 'polypeptide(L)'
;NAMHTAAPNIYVGSLLDTTDSLVPDLKKIAKTDGYVAMYIGNGHAAWEASLANVLALGDNILVLATGRFGHSWAEMAKQRGLEVELVDFGHRSVVQGETVEQILNEDKKKKIKAVLVVQVDTATSAKTDILGIRQLINKCNHPALLMVDSIACLGCDEMHMDRWGVDV
;
A
#
# COMPACT_ATOMS: atom_id res chain seq x y z
N ASN A 1 22.77 23.33 18.18
CA ASN A 1 21.32 23.20 18.34
C ASN A 1 20.65 23.12 16.97
N ALA A 2 20.28 21.92 16.49
CA ALA A 2 19.67 21.72 15.17
C ALA A 2 18.38 22.56 14.96
N MET A 3 17.65 22.84 16.04
CA MET A 3 16.42 23.64 15.99
C MET A 3 16.65 25.14 15.74
N HIS A 4 17.89 25.63 15.78
CA HIS A 4 18.24 27.01 15.47
C HIS A 4 18.83 27.22 14.07
N THR A 5 18.78 26.15 13.25
CA THR A 5 19.17 26.26 11.84
C THR A 5 18.04 26.92 11.05
N ALA A 6 18.38 27.94 10.25
CA ALA A 6 17.40 28.60 9.37
C ALA A 6 16.77 27.55 8.41
N ALA A 7 15.47 27.69 8.16
CA ALA A 7 14.81 26.86 7.18
C ALA A 7 15.48 27.03 5.80
N PRO A 8 15.77 25.94 5.08
CA PRO A 8 16.35 26.03 3.75
C PRO A 8 15.37 26.66 2.76
N ASN A 9 15.90 27.30 1.72
CA ASN A 9 15.07 27.73 0.61
C ASN A 9 14.60 26.47 -0.16
N ILE A 10 13.29 26.37 -0.35
CA ILE A 10 12.67 25.20 -1.00
C ILE A 10 12.79 25.23 -2.54
N TYR A 11 13.24 26.34 -3.13
CA TYR A 11 13.32 26.51 -4.58
C TYR A 11 14.74 26.50 -5.12
N VAL A 12 15.75 26.60 -4.27
CA VAL A 12 17.17 26.62 -4.69
C VAL A 12 18.08 26.02 -3.62
N GLY A 13 19.22 25.48 -4.06
CA GLY A 13 20.32 25.03 -3.19
C GLY A 13 20.19 23.60 -2.71
N SER A 14 20.84 23.29 -1.61
CA SER A 14 21.09 21.92 -1.12
C SER A 14 19.83 21.09 -0.85
N LEU A 15 18.67 21.72 -0.61
CA LEU A 15 17.43 20.99 -0.43
C LEU A 15 16.96 20.33 -1.73
N LEU A 16 17.12 20.99 -2.86
CA LEU A 16 16.82 20.39 -4.17
C LEU A 16 17.73 19.21 -4.47
N ASP A 17 19.04 19.37 -4.24
CA ASP A 17 20.03 18.30 -4.43
C ASP A 17 19.67 17.08 -3.55
N THR A 18 19.27 17.33 -2.30
CA THR A 18 18.80 16.27 -1.38
C THR A 18 17.53 15.61 -1.92
N THR A 19 16.55 16.37 -2.38
CA THR A 19 15.30 15.83 -2.92
C THR A 19 15.56 14.95 -4.14
N ASP A 20 16.42 15.40 -5.04
CA ASP A 20 16.81 14.66 -6.24
C ASP A 20 17.52 13.34 -5.89
N SER A 21 18.31 13.32 -4.81
CA SER A 21 18.97 12.10 -4.33
C SER A 21 18.02 11.10 -3.68
N LEU A 22 16.88 11.53 -3.12
CA LEU A 22 15.94 10.65 -2.42
C LEU A 22 15.24 9.66 -3.36
N VAL A 23 14.90 10.07 -4.58
CA VAL A 23 14.19 9.21 -5.53
C VAL A 23 14.96 7.91 -5.82
N PRO A 24 16.24 7.92 -6.21
CA PRO A 24 16.99 6.69 -6.42
C PRO A 24 17.20 5.89 -5.13
N ASP A 25 17.32 6.53 -3.99
CA ASP A 25 17.49 5.83 -2.72
C ASP A 25 16.19 5.14 -2.27
N LEU A 26 15.03 5.77 -2.45
CA LEU A 26 13.73 5.15 -2.20
C LEU A 26 13.50 3.94 -3.12
N LYS A 27 13.87 4.04 -4.40
CA LYS A 27 13.82 2.89 -5.32
C LYS A 27 14.68 1.72 -4.83
N LYS A 28 15.89 1.99 -4.34
CA LYS A 28 16.78 0.94 -3.78
C LYS A 28 16.14 0.26 -2.56
N ILE A 29 15.51 1.05 -1.66
CA ILE A 29 14.87 0.51 -0.45
C ILE A 29 13.66 -0.35 -0.83
N ALA A 30 12.81 0.13 -1.73
CA ALA A 30 11.63 -0.61 -2.19
C ALA A 30 11.98 -1.72 -3.21
N LYS A 31 13.21 -1.73 -3.72
CA LYS A 31 13.68 -2.65 -4.79
C LYS A 31 12.77 -2.59 -6.00
N THR A 32 12.65 -1.40 -6.57
CA THR A 32 11.81 -1.11 -7.75
C THR A 32 12.51 -0.24 -8.76
N ASP A 33 12.24 -0.48 -10.04
CA ASP A 33 12.56 0.41 -11.15
C ASP A 33 11.39 1.35 -11.50
N GLY A 34 10.25 1.19 -10.82
CA GLY A 34 9.03 1.98 -11.01
C GLY A 34 9.19 3.47 -10.65
N TYR A 35 8.10 4.18 -10.64
CA TYR A 35 8.08 5.61 -10.31
C TYR A 35 7.94 5.83 -8.80
N VAL A 36 8.59 6.88 -8.31
CA VAL A 36 8.44 7.36 -6.93
C VAL A 36 7.78 8.73 -6.95
N ALA A 37 6.67 8.86 -6.24
CA ALA A 37 6.01 10.13 -6.00
C ALA A 37 6.14 10.49 -4.51
N MET A 38 6.63 11.67 -4.22
CA MET A 38 6.79 12.19 -2.85
C MET A 38 5.73 13.24 -2.57
N TYR A 39 5.01 13.08 -1.46
CA TYR A 39 4.00 14.02 -1.00
C TYR A 39 4.36 14.55 0.39
N ILE A 40 4.05 15.82 0.64
CA ILE A 40 4.14 16.38 1.99
C ILE A 40 2.85 15.98 2.72
N GLY A 41 2.98 15.03 3.65
CA GLY A 41 1.84 14.51 4.39
C GLY A 41 2.23 13.31 5.25
N ASN A 42 1.24 12.68 5.84
CA ASN A 42 1.39 11.43 6.57
C ASN A 42 0.98 10.23 5.68
N GLY A 43 1.03 9.00 6.22
CA GLY A 43 0.64 7.79 5.50
C GLY A 43 -0.80 7.84 4.95
N HIS A 44 -1.72 8.50 5.65
CA HIS A 44 -3.10 8.66 5.15
C HIS A 44 -3.15 9.50 3.87
N ALA A 45 -2.31 10.53 3.75
CA ALA A 45 -2.21 11.31 2.51
C ALA A 45 -1.67 10.46 1.35
N ALA A 46 -0.76 9.53 1.62
CA ALA A 46 -0.27 8.58 0.62
C ALA A 46 -1.37 7.58 0.19
N TRP A 47 -2.18 7.09 1.13
CA TRP A 47 -3.36 6.27 0.79
C TRP A 47 -4.33 7.02 -0.11
N GLU A 48 -4.67 8.26 0.26
CA GLU A 48 -5.58 9.08 -0.54
C GLU A 48 -5.03 9.33 -1.94
N ALA A 49 -3.75 9.69 -2.04
CA ALA A 49 -3.09 9.93 -3.32
C ALA A 49 -3.10 8.66 -4.18
N SER A 50 -2.77 7.50 -3.62
CA SER A 50 -2.75 6.24 -4.36
C SER A 50 -4.15 5.86 -4.86
N LEU A 51 -5.17 5.89 -3.99
CA LEU A 51 -6.55 5.60 -4.37
C LEU A 51 -7.05 6.53 -5.47
N ALA A 52 -6.77 7.84 -5.34
CA ALA A 52 -7.23 8.86 -6.30
C ALA A 52 -6.61 8.71 -7.68
N ASN A 53 -5.40 8.16 -7.77
CA ASN A 53 -4.68 8.05 -9.04
C ASN A 53 -4.98 6.75 -9.81
N VAL A 54 -5.38 5.69 -9.12
CA VAL A 54 -5.53 4.37 -9.77
C VAL A 54 -6.95 3.82 -9.79
N LEU A 55 -7.88 4.46 -9.05
CA LEU A 55 -9.26 3.99 -8.91
C LEU A 55 -10.26 5.12 -9.22
N ALA A 56 -11.42 4.74 -9.76
CA ALA A 56 -12.54 5.63 -10.04
C ALA A 56 -13.66 5.44 -9.01
N LEU A 57 -14.55 6.45 -8.90
CA LEU A 57 -15.75 6.35 -8.09
C LEU A 57 -16.57 5.10 -8.47
N GLY A 58 -17.00 4.35 -7.46
CA GLY A 58 -17.77 3.12 -7.65
C GLY A 58 -16.94 1.88 -7.99
N ASP A 59 -15.61 1.99 -8.12
CA ASP A 59 -14.78 0.81 -8.27
C ASP A 59 -14.83 -0.08 -7.03
N ASN A 60 -14.88 -1.41 -7.25
CA ASN A 60 -14.89 -2.39 -6.18
C ASN A 60 -13.45 -2.70 -5.77
N ILE A 61 -13.20 -2.72 -4.48
CA ILE A 61 -11.90 -3.10 -3.92
C ILE A 61 -12.06 -4.11 -2.78
N LEU A 62 -11.03 -4.93 -2.60
CA LEU A 62 -10.90 -5.87 -1.49
C LEU A 62 -9.85 -5.34 -0.51
N VAL A 63 -10.20 -5.18 0.76
CA VAL A 63 -9.26 -4.76 1.81
C VAL A 63 -9.05 -5.92 2.79
N LEU A 64 -7.79 -6.30 2.97
CA LEU A 64 -7.38 -7.38 3.88
C LEU A 64 -6.85 -6.75 5.18
N ALA A 65 -7.68 -6.71 6.22
CA ALA A 65 -7.35 -6.07 7.48
C ALA A 65 -6.89 -7.08 8.54
N THR A 66 -5.74 -6.83 9.14
CA THR A 66 -5.20 -7.55 10.30
C THR A 66 -5.06 -6.64 11.52
N GLY A 67 -5.52 -5.40 11.41
CA GLY A 67 -5.46 -4.40 12.47
C GLY A 67 -6.06 -3.06 12.07
N ARG A 68 -5.80 -2.06 12.90
CA ARG A 68 -6.42 -0.73 12.79
C ARG A 68 -6.17 -0.05 11.44
N PHE A 69 -4.96 -0.18 10.89
CA PHE A 69 -4.60 0.57 9.69
C PHE A 69 -5.28 -0.01 8.44
N GLY A 70 -5.48 -1.32 8.37
CA GLY A 70 -6.31 -1.93 7.34
C GLY A 70 -7.75 -1.40 7.38
N HIS A 71 -8.37 -1.33 8.56
CA HIS A 71 -9.71 -0.74 8.75
C HIS A 71 -9.76 0.75 8.36
N SER A 72 -8.76 1.53 8.76
CA SER A 72 -8.71 2.97 8.45
C SER A 72 -8.57 3.22 6.93
N TRP A 73 -7.80 2.38 6.23
CA TRP A 73 -7.68 2.47 4.78
C TRP A 73 -9.00 2.13 4.07
N ALA A 74 -9.69 1.08 4.54
CA ALA A 74 -11.02 0.72 4.05
C ALA A 74 -12.04 1.87 4.24
N GLU A 75 -12.04 2.51 5.41
CA GLU A 75 -12.92 3.64 5.70
C GLU A 75 -12.64 4.84 4.79
N MET A 76 -11.36 5.18 4.60
CA MET A 76 -10.97 6.23 3.66
C MET A 76 -11.43 5.91 2.24
N ALA A 77 -11.27 4.67 1.80
CA ALA A 77 -11.72 4.24 0.47
C ALA A 77 -13.24 4.40 0.31
N LYS A 78 -14.04 4.03 1.32
CA LYS A 78 -15.49 4.27 1.34
C LYS A 78 -15.83 5.76 1.25
N GLN A 79 -15.15 6.61 2.02
CA GLN A 79 -15.38 8.05 2.00
C GLN A 79 -15.05 8.67 0.64
N ARG A 80 -14.17 8.04 -0.14
CA ARG A 80 -13.88 8.42 -1.52
C ARG A 80 -14.87 7.85 -2.54
N GLY A 81 -15.90 7.14 -2.10
CA GLY A 81 -16.94 6.58 -2.98
C GLY A 81 -16.55 5.28 -3.66
N LEU A 82 -15.62 4.52 -3.10
CA LEU A 82 -15.32 3.16 -3.56
C LEU A 82 -16.23 2.14 -2.89
N GLU A 83 -16.53 1.05 -3.60
CA GLU A 83 -17.26 -0.10 -3.08
C GLU A 83 -16.25 -1.04 -2.40
N VAL A 84 -16.31 -1.12 -1.07
CA VAL A 84 -15.29 -1.80 -0.27
C VAL A 84 -15.81 -3.11 0.30
N GLU A 85 -15.20 -4.21 -0.12
CA GLU A 85 -15.28 -5.48 0.58
C GLU A 85 -14.13 -5.56 1.60
N LEU A 86 -14.48 -5.55 2.89
CA LEU A 86 -13.51 -5.61 3.99
C LEU A 86 -13.51 -7.02 4.59
N VAL A 87 -12.35 -7.67 4.54
CA VAL A 87 -12.12 -8.93 5.27
C VAL A 87 -11.27 -8.63 6.50
N ASP A 88 -11.89 -8.78 7.67
CA ASP A 88 -11.22 -8.60 8.96
C ASP A 88 -10.75 -9.95 9.50
N PHE A 89 -9.44 -10.13 9.57
CA PHE A 89 -8.82 -11.33 10.13
C PHE A 89 -8.61 -11.21 11.66
N GLY A 90 -8.93 -10.05 12.23
CA GLY A 90 -8.79 -9.78 13.66
C GLY A 90 -7.37 -9.44 14.11
N HIS A 91 -7.26 -9.03 15.38
CA HIS A 91 -6.01 -8.47 15.94
C HIS A 91 -4.92 -9.50 16.29
N ARG A 92 -5.18 -10.79 16.16
CA ARG A 92 -4.23 -11.86 16.52
C ARG A 92 -4.06 -12.90 15.43
N SER A 93 -4.40 -12.52 14.21
CA SER A 93 -4.36 -13.40 13.05
C SER A 93 -3.61 -12.74 11.91
N VAL A 94 -3.13 -13.54 11.00
CA VAL A 94 -2.58 -13.09 9.72
C VAL A 94 -3.61 -13.30 8.62
N VAL A 95 -3.38 -12.71 7.46
CA VAL A 95 -4.22 -12.93 6.29
C VAL A 95 -4.22 -14.42 5.93
N GLN A 96 -5.41 -15.00 5.79
CA GLN A 96 -5.59 -16.40 5.40
C GLN A 96 -5.76 -16.48 3.90
N GLY A 97 -4.84 -17.17 3.24
CA GLY A 97 -4.80 -17.25 1.77
C GLY A 97 -6.04 -17.92 1.17
N GLU A 98 -6.59 -18.94 1.84
CA GLU A 98 -7.80 -19.64 1.40
C GLU A 98 -9.00 -18.71 1.26
N THR A 99 -9.16 -17.78 2.21
CA THR A 99 -10.23 -16.77 2.17
C THR A 99 -10.05 -15.82 0.99
N VAL A 100 -8.83 -15.35 0.75
CA VAL A 100 -8.52 -14.47 -0.38
C VAL A 100 -8.75 -15.20 -1.71
N GLU A 101 -8.29 -16.43 -1.83
CA GLU A 101 -8.48 -17.27 -3.02
C GLU A 101 -9.97 -17.50 -3.31
N GLN A 102 -10.75 -17.78 -2.28
CA GLN A 102 -12.20 -17.95 -2.42
C GLN A 102 -12.86 -16.70 -2.99
N ILE A 103 -12.63 -15.53 -2.37
CA ILE A 103 -13.23 -14.26 -2.80
C ILE A 103 -12.86 -13.94 -4.25
N LEU A 104 -11.58 -14.04 -4.61
CA LEU A 104 -11.13 -13.78 -5.97
C LEU A 104 -11.72 -14.75 -6.99
N ASN A 105 -11.94 -16.03 -6.62
CA ASN A 105 -12.59 -17.02 -7.46
C ASN A 105 -14.10 -16.78 -7.59
N GLU A 106 -14.75 -16.25 -6.57
CA GLU A 106 -16.17 -15.91 -6.57
C GLU A 106 -16.45 -14.66 -7.42
N ASP A 107 -15.52 -13.74 -7.55
CA ASP A 107 -15.61 -12.57 -8.46
C ASP A 107 -15.45 -12.98 -9.94
N LYS A 108 -16.41 -13.74 -10.45
CA LYS A 108 -16.42 -14.20 -11.84
C LYS A 108 -16.41 -13.07 -12.88
N LYS A 109 -16.92 -11.89 -12.51
CA LYS A 109 -16.98 -10.72 -13.39
C LYS A 109 -15.74 -9.84 -13.31
N LYS A 110 -14.76 -10.20 -12.48
CA LYS A 110 -13.52 -9.45 -12.26
C LYS A 110 -13.79 -7.97 -11.93
N LYS A 111 -14.71 -7.73 -11.02
CA LYS A 111 -15.11 -6.38 -10.60
C LYS A 111 -14.13 -5.75 -9.61
N ILE A 112 -13.46 -6.58 -8.79
CA ILE A 112 -12.45 -6.10 -7.84
C ILE A 112 -11.29 -5.51 -8.62
N LYS A 113 -11.05 -4.21 -8.48
CA LYS A 113 -10.00 -3.46 -9.17
C LYS A 113 -8.67 -3.47 -8.44
N ALA A 114 -8.72 -3.53 -7.11
CA ALA A 114 -7.53 -3.56 -6.27
C ALA A 114 -7.72 -4.41 -5.02
N VAL A 115 -6.63 -5.03 -4.57
CA VAL A 115 -6.49 -5.68 -3.26
C VAL A 115 -5.56 -4.79 -2.44
N LEU A 116 -6.06 -4.26 -1.33
CA LEU A 116 -5.33 -3.37 -0.43
C LEU A 116 -4.85 -4.16 0.79
N VAL A 117 -3.56 -4.04 1.10
CA VAL A 117 -2.91 -4.81 2.17
C VAL A 117 -1.95 -3.92 2.96
N VAL A 118 -2.04 -3.95 4.28
CA VAL A 118 -1.00 -3.41 5.15
C VAL A 118 0.02 -4.51 5.42
N GLN A 119 1.29 -4.31 5.03
CA GLN A 119 2.33 -5.34 5.14
C GLN A 119 2.59 -5.70 6.61
N VAL A 120 2.73 -4.69 7.48
CA VAL A 120 2.77 -4.86 8.93
C VAL A 120 1.84 -3.85 9.57
N ASP A 121 0.73 -4.30 10.15
CA ASP A 121 -0.16 -3.38 10.85
C ASP A 121 0.45 -3.01 12.20
N THR A 122 0.75 -1.73 12.38
CA THR A 122 1.42 -1.19 13.58
C THR A 122 0.64 -1.50 14.88
N ALA A 123 -0.69 -1.58 14.79
CA ALA A 123 -1.53 -1.81 15.97
C ALA A 123 -1.45 -3.26 16.49
N THR A 124 -1.10 -4.21 15.63
CA THR A 124 -1.09 -5.63 15.96
C THR A 124 0.27 -6.30 15.79
N SER A 125 1.17 -5.66 15.06
CA SER A 125 2.43 -6.23 14.58
C SER A 125 2.25 -7.49 13.69
N ALA A 126 1.04 -7.71 13.18
CA ALA A 126 0.78 -8.80 12.26
C ALA A 126 1.45 -8.49 10.90
N LYS A 127 2.27 -9.42 10.43
CA LYS A 127 2.95 -9.33 9.12
C LYS A 127 2.20 -10.18 8.09
N THR A 128 1.85 -9.56 6.98
CA THR A 128 1.20 -10.21 5.84
C THR A 128 2.23 -10.68 4.82
N ASP A 129 2.09 -11.88 4.30
CA ASP A 129 2.89 -12.41 3.18
C ASP A 129 2.42 -11.79 1.85
N ILE A 130 3.05 -10.68 1.46
CA ILE A 130 2.71 -9.93 0.26
C ILE A 130 2.93 -10.77 -1.02
N LEU A 131 4.04 -11.52 -1.07
CA LEU A 131 4.30 -12.41 -2.21
C LEU A 131 3.23 -13.49 -2.34
N GLY A 132 2.81 -14.08 -1.22
CA GLY A 132 1.72 -15.05 -1.19
C GLY A 132 0.41 -14.48 -1.73
N ILE A 133 0.05 -13.24 -1.34
CA ILE A 133 -1.14 -12.56 -1.89
C ILE A 133 -1.03 -12.38 -3.41
N ARG A 134 0.10 -11.92 -3.93
CA ARG A 134 0.31 -11.80 -5.39
C ARG A 134 0.17 -13.15 -6.10
N GLN A 135 0.74 -14.20 -5.53
CA GLN A 135 0.62 -15.54 -6.10
C GLN A 135 -0.85 -16.02 -6.17
N LEU A 136 -1.67 -15.69 -5.19
CA LEU A 136 -3.11 -16.00 -5.19
C LEU A 136 -3.85 -15.21 -6.27
N ILE A 137 -3.59 -13.90 -6.39
CA ILE A 137 -4.16 -13.06 -7.46
C ILE A 137 -3.83 -13.66 -8.84
N ASN A 138 -2.58 -14.06 -9.04
CA ASN A 138 -2.13 -14.67 -10.30
C ASN A 138 -2.77 -16.07 -10.53
N LYS A 139 -2.83 -16.90 -9.49
CA LYS A 139 -3.46 -18.24 -9.54
C LYS A 139 -4.94 -18.16 -9.94
N CYS A 140 -5.65 -17.14 -9.45
CA CYS A 140 -7.05 -16.88 -9.81
C CYS A 140 -7.20 -16.19 -11.18
N ASN A 141 -6.11 -15.93 -11.91
CA ASN A 141 -6.10 -15.10 -13.13
C ASN A 141 -6.88 -13.81 -12.92
N HIS A 142 -6.68 -13.15 -11.77
CA HIS A 142 -7.42 -11.95 -11.42
C HIS A 142 -6.65 -10.69 -11.80
N PRO A 143 -7.27 -9.67 -12.47
CA PRO A 143 -6.59 -8.47 -12.94
C PRO A 143 -6.44 -7.39 -11.85
N ALA A 144 -6.83 -7.66 -10.61
CA ALA A 144 -6.77 -6.69 -9.53
C ALA A 144 -5.33 -6.22 -9.27
N LEU A 145 -5.17 -4.93 -9.08
CA LEU A 145 -3.92 -4.35 -8.60
C LEU A 145 -3.65 -4.78 -7.17
N LEU A 146 -2.38 -4.97 -6.82
CA LEU A 146 -1.94 -5.17 -5.44
C LEU A 146 -1.36 -3.86 -4.90
N MET A 147 -2.05 -3.25 -3.94
CA MET A 147 -1.64 -2.01 -3.29
C MET A 147 -1.20 -2.30 -1.86
N VAL A 148 0.01 -1.86 -1.49
CA VAL A 148 0.65 -2.25 -0.22
C VAL A 148 1.08 -1.04 0.59
N ASP A 149 0.61 -0.96 1.81
CA ASP A 149 1.14 -0.03 2.81
C ASP A 149 2.27 -0.72 3.59
N SER A 150 3.49 -0.21 3.42
CA SER A 150 4.69 -0.72 4.10
C SER A 150 5.28 0.27 5.10
N ILE A 151 4.56 1.31 5.50
CA ILE A 151 5.10 2.40 6.33
C ILE A 151 5.73 1.91 7.65
N ALA A 152 5.19 0.85 8.24
CA ALA A 152 5.68 0.32 9.51
C ALA A 152 6.94 -0.55 9.38
N CYS A 153 7.29 -0.99 8.19
CA CYS A 153 8.36 -1.99 7.99
C CYS A 153 9.35 -1.65 6.88
N LEU A 154 9.05 -0.71 6.00
CA LEU A 154 9.96 -0.34 4.90
C LEU A 154 11.32 0.13 5.47
N GLY A 155 12.40 -0.51 5.04
CA GLY A 155 13.75 -0.27 5.57
C GLY A 155 14.09 -1.04 6.84
N CYS A 156 13.11 -1.64 7.53
CA CYS A 156 13.31 -2.50 8.70
C CYS A 156 13.14 -3.98 8.36
N ASP A 157 12.35 -4.27 7.36
CA ASP A 157 12.09 -5.62 6.86
C ASP A 157 12.18 -5.63 5.33
N GLU A 158 12.18 -6.82 4.74
CA GLU A 158 12.29 -6.95 3.29
C GLU A 158 11.04 -6.41 2.58
N MET A 159 11.30 -5.63 1.54
CA MET A 159 10.36 -5.24 0.50
C MET A 159 11.03 -5.44 -0.86
N HIS A 160 10.37 -6.17 -1.73
CA HIS A 160 10.82 -6.40 -3.10
C HIS A 160 9.66 -6.07 -4.05
N MET A 161 9.37 -4.79 -4.21
CA MET A 161 8.16 -4.32 -4.89
C MET A 161 7.99 -5.00 -6.25
N ASP A 162 8.98 -4.90 -7.14
CA ASP A 162 8.89 -5.47 -8.49
C ASP A 162 8.84 -7.00 -8.47
N ARG A 163 9.72 -7.64 -7.68
CA ARG A 163 9.77 -9.11 -7.60
C ARG A 163 8.50 -9.72 -7.01
N TRP A 164 7.89 -9.02 -6.07
CA TRP A 164 6.64 -9.46 -5.45
C TRP A 164 5.41 -9.04 -6.26
N GLY A 165 5.59 -8.27 -7.34
CA GLY A 165 4.52 -7.82 -8.20
C GLY A 165 3.56 -6.87 -7.50
N VAL A 166 4.06 -6.00 -6.64
CA VAL A 166 3.29 -4.91 -6.03
C VAL A 166 3.13 -3.81 -7.08
N ASP A 167 1.89 -3.36 -7.28
CA ASP A 167 1.58 -2.37 -8.31
C ASP A 167 1.68 -0.94 -7.76
N VAL A 168 1.33 -0.74 -6.46
CA VAL A 168 1.33 0.56 -5.77
C VAL A 168 1.74 0.38 -4.31
#